data_c4aa554ab66f37ee4d0e2615a69b6071
#
_entry.id   c4aa554ab66f37ee4d0e2615a69b6071
#
_cell.length_a   1.000
_cell.length_b   1.000
_cell.length_c   1.000
_cell.angle_alpha   90.00
_cell.angle_beta   90.00
_cell.angle_gamma   90.00
#
_symmetry.space_group_name_H-M   'P 1'
#
loop_
_entity.id
_entity.type
_entity.pdbx_description
1 polymer ?
#
loop_
_entity_poly.entity_id
_entity_poly.type
_entity_poly.pdbx_seq_one_letter_code
_entity_poly.pdbx_strand_id
1 'polypeptide(L)'
;LAGTDVECGYNYAYKSVPEAVKYGALTEDEVDKHVIRLLEGRFDLGEMDDNKIVSWSKIPVSVLCSKAHRQLSLDMALQTMTLLQNKNEVLPLNKKVKKIAFIGPNVDNEPMMWGNYNGTPRQTITILDGIRSRLKKNQVVTFNGCDLVNDQVLNSYFDQCSMDGKMGFKGTFWNNRKMEGKPVVITQEKNPVQVTTYGQHSFAPNVKLVGFSAKYETVFRPKQTDKVLLDVAGCGHYEVYLNGEKKAEHSIWRTTESRIEFQAEKGKEYKIEIRYHEMPNYNADIKFNIGHENPIDYQASLKQLKDCETVVFVGGISPQLEGEEMPIEISGFKGGDRTNIELPKVQRNFLKALKEAGKKVVFVNCSGSAIALTPETESCDAILQAWYPGQEGGEAVARVLFGEYNPAGKLPITFYKNSEQLPDFKDYSMKGRTYRYMNDALFPFG
;
A
#
# COMPACT_ATOMS: atom_id res chain seq x y z
N LEU A 1 -10.84 -39.99 -3.09
CA LEU A 1 -11.62 -40.57 -1.97
C LEU A 1 -12.18 -39.48 -1.02
N ALA A 2 -11.41 -38.43 -0.73
CA ALA A 2 -11.87 -37.36 0.19
C ALA A 2 -12.75 -36.30 -0.49
N GLY A 3 -12.94 -36.34 -1.82
CA GLY A 3 -13.81 -35.44 -2.57
C GLY A 3 -13.15 -34.23 -3.21
N THR A 4 -11.82 -34.23 -3.34
CA THR A 4 -11.09 -33.17 -4.05
C THR A 4 -11.15 -33.39 -5.55
N ASP A 5 -11.74 -32.48 -6.32
CA ASP A 5 -11.95 -32.60 -7.76
C ASP A 5 -10.80 -31.99 -8.58
N VAL A 6 -10.11 -30.99 -8.05
CA VAL A 6 -9.01 -30.26 -8.68
C VAL A 6 -7.88 -30.04 -7.70
N GLU A 7 -6.66 -30.21 -8.17
CA GLU A 7 -5.45 -29.82 -7.46
C GLU A 7 -4.83 -28.59 -8.12
N CYS A 8 -4.52 -27.58 -7.31
CA CYS A 8 -3.84 -26.36 -7.74
C CYS A 8 -2.43 -26.34 -7.12
N GLY A 9 -1.41 -26.82 -7.86
CA GLY A 9 -0.03 -26.87 -7.37
C GLY A 9 0.89 -27.77 -8.23
N TYR A 10 2.16 -27.92 -7.78
CA TYR A 10 3.19 -28.55 -8.61
C TYR A 10 3.61 -29.97 -8.17
N ASN A 11 3.36 -30.39 -6.95
CA ASN A 11 3.92 -31.64 -6.40
C ASN A 11 2.95 -32.41 -5.52
N TYR A 12 1.69 -32.38 -5.84
CA TYR A 12 0.67 -33.05 -5.05
C TYR A 12 0.35 -34.46 -5.56
N ALA A 13 -0.62 -35.07 -4.91
CA ALA A 13 -0.95 -36.49 -5.10
C ALA A 13 -1.51 -36.85 -6.48
N TYR A 14 -2.02 -35.88 -7.23
CA TYR A 14 -2.66 -36.16 -8.53
C TYR A 14 -1.73 -36.76 -9.58
N LYS A 15 -0.42 -36.49 -9.52
CA LYS A 15 0.58 -37.17 -10.38
C LYS A 15 0.64 -38.66 -10.13
N SER A 16 0.24 -39.13 -8.95
CA SER A 16 0.23 -40.53 -8.56
C SER A 16 -1.12 -41.21 -8.83
N VAL A 17 -2.14 -40.50 -9.32
CA VAL A 17 -3.47 -41.09 -9.63
C VAL A 17 -3.38 -42.25 -10.65
N PRO A 18 -2.65 -42.14 -11.76
CA PRO A 18 -2.52 -43.27 -12.70
C PRO A 18 -1.91 -44.54 -12.07
N GLU A 19 -0.91 -44.36 -11.21
CA GLU A 19 -0.31 -45.48 -10.47
C GLU A 19 -1.25 -46.06 -9.44
N ALA A 20 -2.00 -45.20 -8.72
CA ALA A 20 -2.99 -45.63 -7.74
C ALA A 20 -4.10 -46.49 -8.39
N VAL A 21 -4.56 -46.11 -9.58
CA VAL A 21 -5.51 -46.93 -10.36
C VAL A 21 -4.86 -48.24 -10.77
N LYS A 22 -3.64 -48.19 -11.30
CA LYS A 22 -2.90 -49.40 -11.73
C LYS A 22 -2.71 -50.43 -10.60
N TYR A 23 -2.49 -49.95 -9.36
CA TYR A 23 -2.32 -50.80 -8.18
C TYR A 23 -3.62 -51.12 -7.44
N GLY A 24 -4.76 -50.68 -7.96
CA GLY A 24 -6.08 -50.93 -7.37
C GLY A 24 -6.40 -50.15 -6.09
N ALA A 25 -5.62 -49.11 -5.79
CA ALA A 25 -5.89 -48.20 -4.67
C ALA A 25 -7.01 -47.20 -4.98
N LEU A 26 -7.26 -46.94 -6.26
CA LEU A 26 -8.40 -46.18 -6.81
C LEU A 26 -8.98 -46.95 -7.99
N THR A 27 -10.28 -46.75 -8.25
CA THR A 27 -10.94 -47.23 -9.46
C THR A 27 -11.07 -46.09 -10.48
N GLU A 28 -11.20 -46.43 -11.78
CA GLU A 28 -11.51 -45.45 -12.82
C GLU A 28 -12.86 -44.78 -12.55
N ASP A 29 -13.88 -45.51 -12.07
CA ASP A 29 -15.19 -44.96 -11.69
C ASP A 29 -15.08 -43.89 -10.60
N GLU A 30 -14.14 -43.99 -9.65
CA GLU A 30 -13.91 -42.97 -8.63
C GLU A 30 -13.28 -41.74 -9.26
N VAL A 31 -12.32 -41.90 -10.17
CA VAL A 31 -11.71 -40.79 -10.92
C VAL A 31 -12.74 -40.09 -11.79
N ASP A 32 -13.56 -40.86 -12.52
CA ASP A 32 -14.59 -40.34 -13.42
C ASP A 32 -15.61 -39.40 -12.69
N LYS A 33 -16.03 -39.76 -11.47
CA LYS A 33 -16.91 -38.91 -10.65
C LYS A 33 -16.34 -37.52 -10.43
N HIS A 34 -15.04 -37.40 -10.22
CA HIS A 34 -14.35 -36.13 -10.04
C HIS A 34 -14.17 -35.37 -11.36
N VAL A 35 -13.83 -36.09 -12.42
CA VAL A 35 -13.71 -35.51 -13.77
C VAL A 35 -15.06 -34.98 -14.27
N ILE A 36 -16.17 -35.72 -14.03
CA ILE A 36 -17.52 -35.29 -14.41
C ILE A 36 -17.84 -33.93 -13.78
N ARG A 37 -17.67 -33.78 -12.47
CA ARG A 37 -17.95 -32.49 -11.79
C ARG A 37 -17.12 -31.33 -12.36
N LEU A 38 -15.85 -31.59 -12.67
CA LEU A 38 -14.98 -30.60 -13.30
C LEU A 38 -15.49 -30.22 -14.70
N LEU A 39 -15.85 -31.21 -15.49
CA LEU A 39 -16.34 -31.00 -16.85
C LEU A 39 -17.74 -30.34 -16.87
N GLU A 40 -18.64 -30.71 -15.97
CA GLU A 40 -19.94 -30.03 -15.81
C GLU A 40 -19.76 -28.52 -15.64
N GLY A 41 -18.88 -28.09 -14.72
CA GLY A 41 -18.59 -26.66 -14.53
C GLY A 41 -18.01 -26.00 -15.79
N ARG A 42 -17.18 -26.70 -16.56
CA ARG A 42 -16.64 -26.18 -17.82
C ARG A 42 -17.67 -26.11 -18.94
N PHE A 43 -18.58 -27.09 -19.01
CA PHE A 43 -19.73 -27.03 -19.92
C PHE A 43 -20.67 -25.89 -19.57
N ASP A 44 -20.99 -25.70 -18.30
CA ASP A 44 -21.84 -24.59 -17.81
C ASP A 44 -21.22 -23.21 -18.14
N LEU A 45 -19.89 -23.12 -18.11
CA LEU A 45 -19.16 -21.93 -18.53
C LEU A 45 -19.10 -21.73 -20.06
N GLY A 46 -19.56 -22.72 -20.83
CA GLY A 46 -19.51 -22.67 -22.30
C GLY A 46 -18.11 -22.80 -22.89
N GLU A 47 -17.15 -23.39 -22.15
CA GLU A 47 -15.77 -23.57 -22.65
C GLU A 47 -15.69 -24.54 -23.84
N MET A 48 -16.67 -25.41 -24.00
CA MET A 48 -16.77 -26.37 -25.10
C MET A 48 -17.62 -25.86 -26.26
N ASP A 49 -18.22 -24.68 -26.14
CA ASP A 49 -19.11 -24.08 -27.11
C ASP A 49 -18.41 -23.06 -28.02
N ASP A 50 -19.00 -22.79 -29.21
CA ASP A 50 -18.54 -21.65 -30.03
C ASP A 50 -18.80 -20.33 -29.27
N ASN A 51 -17.78 -19.52 -29.11
CA ASN A 51 -17.86 -18.20 -28.47
C ASN A 51 -19.00 -17.31 -29.02
N LYS A 52 -19.50 -17.58 -30.23
CA LYS A 52 -20.65 -16.87 -30.80
C LYS A 52 -21.95 -17.11 -30.07
N ILE A 53 -22.12 -18.27 -29.41
CA ILE A 53 -23.34 -18.60 -28.67
C ILE A 53 -23.19 -18.33 -27.17
N VAL A 54 -21.98 -18.21 -26.64
CA VAL A 54 -21.71 -17.90 -25.23
C VAL A 54 -21.97 -16.43 -24.97
N SER A 55 -22.94 -16.14 -24.11
CA SER A 55 -23.43 -14.76 -23.88
C SER A 55 -22.38 -13.83 -23.29
N TRP A 56 -21.59 -14.28 -22.32
CA TRP A 56 -20.54 -13.48 -21.64
C TRP A 56 -19.30 -13.24 -22.49
N SER A 57 -19.02 -14.08 -23.48
CA SER A 57 -17.90 -13.85 -24.41
C SER A 57 -18.10 -12.60 -25.31
N LYS A 58 -19.34 -12.09 -25.35
CA LYS A 58 -19.73 -10.88 -26.10
C LYS A 58 -19.63 -9.60 -25.29
N ILE A 59 -19.30 -9.70 -23.98
CA ILE A 59 -19.14 -8.52 -23.14
C ILE A 59 -17.91 -7.71 -23.60
N PRO A 60 -18.08 -6.46 -24.05
CA PRO A 60 -16.95 -5.70 -24.58
C PRO A 60 -16.06 -5.18 -23.45
N VAL A 61 -14.77 -5.04 -23.75
CA VAL A 61 -13.77 -4.49 -22.79
C VAL A 61 -14.15 -3.07 -22.30
N SER A 62 -14.92 -2.32 -23.08
CA SER A 62 -15.42 -0.99 -22.70
C SER A 62 -16.33 -0.97 -21.47
N VAL A 63 -16.83 -2.14 -21.03
CA VAL A 63 -17.59 -2.28 -19.78
C VAL A 63 -16.69 -2.09 -18.54
N LEU A 64 -15.40 -2.44 -18.66
CA LEU A 64 -14.43 -2.25 -17.58
C LEU A 64 -14.30 -0.77 -17.23
N CYS A 65 -14.38 -0.45 -15.96
CA CYS A 65 -14.31 0.92 -15.45
C CYS A 65 -15.33 1.88 -16.08
N SER A 66 -16.44 1.35 -16.57
CA SER A 66 -17.54 2.17 -17.09
C SER A 66 -18.09 3.10 -16.00
N LYS A 67 -18.82 4.14 -16.39
CA LYS A 67 -19.47 5.06 -15.43
C LYS A 67 -20.38 4.31 -14.45
N ALA A 68 -21.09 3.28 -14.91
CA ALA A 68 -21.94 2.43 -14.06
C ALA A 68 -21.12 1.65 -13.04
N HIS A 69 -20.00 1.03 -13.46
CA HIS A 69 -19.12 0.30 -12.54
C HIS A 69 -18.44 1.22 -11.52
N ARG A 70 -18.05 2.42 -11.94
CA ARG A 70 -17.50 3.43 -11.01
C ARG A 70 -18.54 3.89 -9.99
N GLN A 71 -19.80 4.09 -10.41
CA GLN A 71 -20.89 4.43 -9.49
C GLN A 71 -21.13 3.28 -8.49
N LEU A 72 -21.16 2.03 -8.96
CA LEU A 72 -21.29 0.86 -8.08
C LEU A 72 -20.13 0.78 -7.08
N SER A 73 -18.88 1.04 -7.51
CA SER A 73 -17.72 1.10 -6.63
C SER A 73 -17.88 2.17 -5.54
N LEU A 74 -18.39 3.35 -5.91
CA LEU A 74 -18.69 4.41 -4.93
C LEU A 74 -19.78 4.00 -3.95
N ASP A 75 -20.87 3.41 -4.45
CA ASP A 75 -22.00 2.99 -3.61
C ASP A 75 -21.57 1.91 -2.60
N MET A 76 -20.76 0.95 -3.06
CA MET A 76 -20.17 -0.07 -2.17
C MET A 76 -19.24 0.57 -1.13
N ALA A 77 -18.33 1.47 -1.54
CA ALA A 77 -17.44 2.16 -0.62
C ALA A 77 -18.22 2.94 0.45
N LEU A 78 -19.27 3.67 0.07
CA LEU A 78 -20.13 4.40 1.00
C LEU A 78 -20.77 3.46 2.05
N GLN A 79 -21.26 2.31 1.63
CA GLN A 79 -21.91 1.34 2.52
C GLN A 79 -20.95 0.66 3.48
N THR A 80 -19.64 0.63 3.18
CA THR A 80 -18.62 0.04 4.06
C THR A 80 -18.10 1.02 5.11
N MET A 81 -18.28 2.33 4.92
CA MET A 81 -17.80 3.34 5.87
C MET A 81 -18.43 3.15 7.25
N THR A 82 -17.61 2.86 8.25
CA THR A 82 -18.06 2.55 9.60
C THR A 82 -17.56 3.61 10.59
N LEU A 83 -18.47 4.42 11.13
CA LEU A 83 -18.14 5.44 12.14
C LEU A 83 -18.05 4.79 13.51
N LEU A 84 -16.82 4.59 14.02
CA LEU A 84 -16.56 3.96 15.31
C LEU A 84 -16.74 4.91 16.50
N GLN A 85 -16.46 6.20 16.28
CA GLN A 85 -16.54 7.22 17.32
C GLN A 85 -16.79 8.60 16.69
N ASN A 86 -17.63 9.43 17.36
CA ASN A 86 -17.81 10.84 17.02
C ASN A 86 -18.15 11.64 18.28
N LYS A 87 -17.14 11.99 19.08
CA LYS A 87 -17.28 12.79 20.30
C LYS A 87 -17.52 14.26 19.95
N ASN A 88 -18.37 14.90 20.72
CA ASN A 88 -18.66 16.34 20.60
C ASN A 88 -19.09 16.74 19.17
N GLU A 89 -19.67 15.82 18.42
CA GLU A 89 -20.17 16.08 17.07
C GLU A 89 -19.13 16.75 16.16
N VAL A 90 -17.84 16.32 16.27
CA VAL A 90 -16.75 16.88 15.45
C VAL A 90 -16.96 16.62 13.96
N LEU A 91 -17.65 15.54 13.62
CA LEU A 91 -18.19 15.27 12.28
C LEU A 91 -19.69 15.58 12.24
N PRO A 92 -20.22 16.14 11.15
CA PRO A 92 -19.52 16.47 9.90
C PRO A 92 -18.64 17.74 10.03
N LEU A 93 -17.57 17.79 9.20
CA LEU A 93 -16.64 18.90 9.14
C LEU A 93 -17.31 20.16 8.57
N ASN A 94 -17.01 21.31 9.19
CA ASN A 94 -17.53 22.59 8.70
C ASN A 94 -16.67 23.12 7.52
N LYS A 95 -17.25 23.21 6.32
CA LYS A 95 -16.60 23.75 5.12
C LYS A 95 -16.27 25.26 5.19
N LYS A 96 -16.85 25.99 6.15
CA LYS A 96 -16.67 27.45 6.27
C LYS A 96 -15.45 27.87 7.10
N VAL A 97 -14.70 26.92 7.68
CA VAL A 97 -13.48 27.22 8.44
C VAL A 97 -12.35 27.72 7.54
N LYS A 98 -11.43 28.50 8.11
CA LYS A 98 -10.30 29.06 7.35
C LYS A 98 -9.34 28.00 6.85
N LYS A 99 -8.99 27.02 7.70
CA LYS A 99 -8.05 25.94 7.40
C LYS A 99 -8.43 24.65 8.13
N ILE A 100 -8.30 23.54 7.44
CA ILE A 100 -8.35 22.19 8.00
C ILE A 100 -7.08 21.46 7.51
N ALA A 101 -6.46 20.70 8.39
CA ALA A 101 -5.36 19.84 8.01
C ALA A 101 -5.88 18.44 7.64
N PHE A 102 -5.42 17.92 6.52
CA PHE A 102 -5.60 16.55 6.06
C PHE A 102 -4.22 15.96 5.86
N ILE A 103 -3.78 15.17 6.82
CA ILE A 103 -2.40 14.70 6.94
C ILE A 103 -2.37 13.19 7.20
N GLY A 104 -1.20 12.62 7.12
CA GLY A 104 -0.98 11.20 7.39
C GLY A 104 -0.50 10.42 6.17
N PRO A 105 0.10 9.25 6.39
CA PRO A 105 0.76 8.47 5.33
C PRO A 105 -0.21 7.96 4.25
N ASN A 106 -1.49 7.85 4.56
CA ASN A 106 -2.52 7.35 3.65
C ASN A 106 -3.40 8.44 3.01
N VAL A 107 -3.12 9.73 3.28
CA VAL A 107 -3.97 10.83 2.79
C VAL A 107 -3.99 10.93 1.27
N ASP A 108 -2.86 10.66 0.61
CA ASP A 108 -2.69 10.70 -0.85
C ASP A 108 -1.97 9.44 -1.36
N ASN A 109 -2.37 8.28 -0.85
CA ASN A 109 -1.76 6.98 -1.15
C ASN A 109 -2.69 6.16 -2.05
N GLU A 110 -2.48 6.25 -3.36
CA GLU A 110 -3.30 5.56 -4.35
C GLU A 110 -3.25 4.03 -4.22
N PRO A 111 -2.08 3.36 -4.12
CA PRO A 111 -2.01 1.91 -3.97
C PRO A 111 -2.70 1.37 -2.72
N MET A 112 -2.73 2.13 -1.62
CA MET A 112 -3.43 1.74 -0.40
C MET A 112 -4.94 1.59 -0.65
N MET A 113 -5.52 2.42 -1.53
CA MET A 113 -6.96 2.40 -1.82
C MET A 113 -7.44 1.08 -2.40
N TRP A 114 -6.60 0.34 -3.11
CA TRP A 114 -7.02 -0.82 -3.92
C TRP A 114 -7.13 -2.13 -3.12
N GLY A 115 -6.42 -2.26 -2.01
CA GLY A 115 -6.31 -3.50 -1.27
C GLY A 115 -5.31 -4.49 -1.90
N ASN A 116 -5.40 -5.76 -1.49
CA ASN A 116 -4.62 -6.85 -2.09
C ASN A 116 -5.37 -7.47 -3.28
N TYR A 117 -4.66 -8.16 -4.18
CA TYR A 117 -5.21 -8.87 -5.35
C TYR A 117 -6.10 -7.98 -6.22
N ASN A 118 -5.69 -6.73 -6.39
CA ASN A 118 -6.44 -5.75 -7.15
C ASN A 118 -6.15 -5.84 -8.66
N GLY A 119 -7.10 -5.39 -9.48
CA GLY A 119 -6.83 -4.93 -10.82
C GLY A 119 -6.28 -3.51 -10.82
N THR A 120 -5.76 -3.04 -11.95
CA THR A 120 -5.30 -1.65 -12.11
C THR A 120 -6.46 -0.78 -12.59
N PRO A 121 -7.00 0.13 -11.77
CA PRO A 121 -8.06 1.04 -12.20
C PRO A 121 -7.51 2.09 -13.17
N ARG A 122 -8.37 2.59 -14.07
CA ARG A 122 -7.98 3.69 -14.99
C ARG A 122 -7.77 5.01 -14.25
N GLN A 123 -8.43 5.19 -13.12
CA GLN A 123 -8.37 6.38 -12.29
C GLN A 123 -8.77 5.99 -10.87
N THR A 124 -8.04 6.49 -9.91
CA THR A 124 -8.34 6.40 -8.48
C THR A 124 -8.61 7.79 -7.95
N ILE A 125 -9.62 7.94 -7.12
CA ILE A 125 -9.85 9.15 -6.33
C ILE A 125 -9.24 8.92 -4.96
N THR A 126 -8.08 9.52 -4.68
CA THR A 126 -7.46 9.46 -3.37
C THR A 126 -8.31 10.21 -2.33
N ILE A 127 -8.06 9.98 -1.04
CA ILE A 127 -8.78 10.70 0.01
C ILE A 127 -8.52 12.21 -0.13
N LEU A 128 -7.30 12.60 -0.45
CA LEU A 128 -6.96 14.02 -0.69
C LEU A 128 -7.69 14.61 -1.90
N ASP A 129 -7.87 13.86 -2.98
CA ASP A 129 -8.63 14.30 -4.14
C ASP A 129 -10.10 14.54 -3.79
N GLY A 130 -10.72 13.62 -3.05
CA GLY A 130 -12.08 13.78 -2.55
C GLY A 130 -12.25 15.03 -1.68
N ILE A 131 -11.26 15.35 -0.85
CA ILE A 131 -11.24 16.58 -0.03
C ILE A 131 -11.09 17.83 -0.90
N ARG A 132 -10.13 17.81 -1.85
CA ARG A 132 -9.85 18.94 -2.75
C ARG A 132 -11.03 19.33 -3.63
N SER A 133 -11.91 18.39 -3.92
CA SER A 133 -13.14 18.68 -4.67
C SER A 133 -14.17 19.51 -3.87
N ARG A 134 -14.01 19.64 -2.54
CA ARG A 134 -14.97 20.27 -1.60
C ARG A 134 -14.45 21.54 -0.95
N LEU A 135 -13.14 21.72 -0.88
CA LEU A 135 -12.50 22.84 -0.23
C LEU A 135 -11.61 23.62 -1.20
N LYS A 136 -11.46 24.92 -0.95
CA LYS A 136 -10.50 25.74 -1.70
C LYS A 136 -9.06 25.35 -1.31
N LYS A 137 -8.13 25.47 -2.26
CA LYS A 137 -6.71 25.12 -2.05
C LYS A 137 -6.09 25.76 -0.81
N ASN A 138 -6.45 27.01 -0.50
CA ASN A 138 -5.93 27.74 0.65
C ASN A 138 -6.57 27.34 2.00
N GLN A 139 -7.61 26.50 1.98
CA GLN A 139 -8.22 25.93 3.19
C GLN A 139 -7.60 24.58 3.59
N VAL A 140 -6.87 23.93 2.70
CA VAL A 140 -6.29 22.62 2.91
C VAL A 140 -4.81 22.74 3.25
N VAL A 141 -4.44 22.23 4.42
CA VAL A 141 -3.03 21.97 4.79
C VAL A 141 -2.79 20.48 4.68
N THR A 142 -1.78 20.07 3.95
CA THR A 142 -1.49 18.63 3.73
C THR A 142 0.00 18.34 3.71
N PHE A 143 0.38 17.28 4.40
CA PHE A 143 1.70 16.65 4.43
C PHE A 143 1.60 15.29 5.14
N ASN A 144 2.61 14.42 5.06
CA ASN A 144 2.51 13.10 5.68
C ASN A 144 2.52 13.16 7.23
N GLY A 145 3.35 14.01 7.81
CA GLY A 145 3.48 14.14 9.27
C GLY A 145 4.26 13.01 9.94
N CYS A 146 4.02 11.77 9.54
CA CYS A 146 4.79 10.58 9.91
C CYS A 146 4.72 9.53 8.81
N ASP A 147 5.53 8.49 8.93
CA ASP A 147 5.45 7.28 8.10
C ASP A 147 4.37 6.31 8.60
N LEU A 148 4.12 5.23 7.87
CA LEU A 148 3.20 4.17 8.29
C LEU A 148 3.71 3.43 9.54
N VAL A 149 4.99 3.10 9.58
CA VAL A 149 5.61 2.27 10.64
C VAL A 149 6.92 2.85 11.14
N ASN A 150 7.75 3.42 10.24
CA ASN A 150 9.08 3.90 10.56
C ASN A 150 9.01 5.17 11.43
N ASP A 151 9.74 5.20 12.54
CA ASP A 151 9.87 6.36 13.42
C ASP A 151 11.06 7.27 13.08
N GLN A 152 11.75 6.98 11.99
CA GLN A 152 12.82 7.79 11.43
C GLN A 152 12.36 8.50 10.14
N VAL A 153 12.94 9.66 9.90
CA VAL A 153 12.78 10.43 8.67
C VAL A 153 14.13 10.61 8.00
N LEU A 154 14.24 10.19 6.75
CA LEU A 154 15.41 10.42 5.93
C LEU A 154 15.37 11.85 5.36
N ASN A 155 16.10 12.78 5.99
CA ASN A 155 16.25 14.13 5.50
C ASN A 155 17.16 14.15 4.27
N SER A 156 16.58 14.44 3.14
CA SER A 156 17.19 14.28 1.84
C SER A 156 18.37 15.22 1.60
N TYR A 157 19.44 14.69 1.03
CA TYR A 157 20.62 15.41 0.53
C TYR A 157 20.65 15.45 -1.01
N PHE A 158 19.51 15.33 -1.68
CA PHE A 158 19.41 15.43 -3.13
C PHE A 158 19.96 16.78 -3.66
N ASP A 159 19.84 17.85 -2.88
CA ASP A 159 20.41 19.17 -3.21
C ASP A 159 21.94 19.21 -3.15
N GLN A 160 22.58 18.17 -2.60
CA GLN A 160 24.03 17.99 -2.53
C GLN A 160 24.55 17.00 -3.60
N CYS A 161 23.63 16.49 -4.41
CA CYS A 161 23.90 15.61 -5.54
C CYS A 161 23.93 16.40 -6.85
N SER A 162 24.86 16.08 -7.75
CA SER A 162 24.85 16.68 -9.09
C SER A 162 25.54 15.79 -10.11
N MET A 163 25.06 15.83 -11.37
CA MET A 163 25.68 15.17 -12.51
C MET A 163 25.66 16.10 -13.72
N ASP A 164 26.75 16.15 -14.46
CA ASP A 164 26.92 17.03 -15.63
C ASP A 164 26.55 18.50 -15.34
N GLY A 165 26.91 19.01 -14.16
CA GLY A 165 26.60 20.38 -13.73
C GLY A 165 25.15 20.65 -13.34
N LYS A 166 24.28 19.63 -13.32
CA LYS A 166 22.86 19.73 -12.94
C LYS A 166 22.62 19.05 -11.60
N MET A 167 21.83 19.69 -10.72
CA MET A 167 21.48 19.18 -9.40
C MET A 167 20.64 17.90 -9.50
N GLY A 168 20.92 16.93 -8.62
CA GLY A 168 20.21 15.68 -8.46
C GLY A 168 20.84 14.51 -9.21
N PHE A 169 20.02 13.54 -9.61
CA PHE A 169 20.45 12.36 -10.36
C PHE A 169 20.11 12.49 -11.84
N LYS A 170 21.03 12.06 -12.68
CA LYS A 170 20.79 11.87 -14.11
C LYS A 170 20.15 10.50 -14.31
N GLY A 171 18.91 10.45 -14.81
CA GLY A 171 18.22 9.24 -15.21
C GLY A 171 18.42 8.97 -16.70
N THR A 172 18.83 7.78 -17.09
CA THR A 172 18.99 7.36 -18.49
C THR A 172 18.18 6.10 -18.71
N PHE A 173 17.31 6.08 -19.74
CA PHE A 173 16.33 5.01 -19.94
C PHE A 173 16.44 4.36 -21.32
N TRP A 174 16.23 3.04 -21.38
CA TRP A 174 16.21 2.25 -22.60
C TRP A 174 14.94 1.38 -22.66
N ASN A 175 14.39 1.18 -23.86
CA ASN A 175 13.31 0.25 -24.13
C ASN A 175 13.83 -1.19 -24.39
N ASN A 176 14.84 -1.60 -23.64
CA ASN A 176 15.36 -2.96 -23.51
C ASN A 176 15.95 -3.17 -22.12
N ARG A 177 16.08 -4.43 -21.64
CA ARG A 177 16.59 -4.75 -20.30
C ARG A 177 18.10 -4.68 -20.15
N LYS A 178 18.85 -4.54 -21.26
CA LYS A 178 20.34 -4.63 -21.27
C LYS A 178 21.05 -3.28 -21.20
N MET A 179 20.30 -2.16 -21.23
CA MET A 179 20.86 -0.78 -21.33
C MET A 179 21.70 -0.58 -22.59
N GLU A 180 21.35 -1.26 -23.69
CA GLU A 180 22.07 -1.23 -24.95
C GLU A 180 21.49 -0.22 -25.94
N GLY A 181 22.35 0.33 -26.79
CA GLY A 181 21.98 1.25 -27.86
C GLY A 181 21.69 2.66 -27.38
N LYS A 182 21.00 3.43 -28.23
CA LYS A 182 20.68 4.82 -27.92
C LYS A 182 19.59 4.88 -26.84
N PRO A 183 19.76 5.68 -25.78
CA PRO A 183 18.71 5.91 -24.79
C PRO A 183 17.45 6.51 -25.41
N VAL A 184 16.29 6.13 -24.90
CA VAL A 184 14.98 6.70 -25.32
C VAL A 184 14.80 8.10 -24.77
N VAL A 185 15.19 8.29 -23.50
CA VAL A 185 15.11 9.56 -22.80
C VAL A 185 16.18 9.67 -21.73
N ILE A 186 16.60 10.91 -21.48
CA ILE A 186 17.48 11.26 -20.35
C ILE A 186 16.73 12.30 -19.53
N THR A 187 16.63 12.07 -18.22
CA THR A 187 15.96 12.96 -17.27
C THR A 187 16.94 13.53 -16.26
N GLN A 188 16.48 14.50 -15.48
CA GLN A 188 17.20 15.04 -14.34
C GLN A 188 16.28 15.02 -13.13
N GLU A 189 16.53 14.08 -12.23
CA GLU A 189 15.76 13.88 -11.00
C GLU A 189 16.29 14.84 -9.92
N LYS A 190 15.50 15.85 -9.57
CA LYS A 190 15.87 16.88 -8.58
C LYS A 190 15.42 16.57 -7.16
N ASN A 191 14.57 15.59 -7.02
CA ASN A 191 13.97 15.13 -5.77
C ASN A 191 14.17 13.61 -5.62
N PRO A 192 13.99 13.05 -4.42
CA PRO A 192 13.95 11.61 -4.23
C PRO A 192 13.06 10.93 -5.27
N VAL A 193 13.55 9.85 -5.84
CA VAL A 193 12.86 9.13 -6.90
C VAL A 193 11.86 8.16 -6.30
N GLN A 194 10.65 8.15 -6.83
CA GLN A 194 9.64 7.14 -6.58
C GLN A 194 8.81 6.97 -7.84
N VAL A 195 9.05 5.90 -8.57
CA VAL A 195 8.37 5.59 -9.83
C VAL A 195 7.92 4.14 -9.86
N THR A 196 6.75 3.90 -10.42
CA THR A 196 6.14 2.58 -10.52
C THR A 196 5.36 2.44 -11.79
N THR A 197 5.22 1.20 -12.31
CA THR A 197 4.29 0.91 -13.41
C THR A 197 2.89 0.55 -12.91
N TYR A 198 2.65 0.47 -11.62
CA TYR A 198 1.31 0.41 -11.07
C TYR A 198 0.47 1.59 -11.58
N GLY A 199 -0.79 1.33 -11.93
CA GLY A 199 -1.65 2.36 -12.53
C GLY A 199 -1.32 2.65 -14.01
N GLN A 200 -0.50 1.81 -14.69
CA GLN A 200 -0.09 2.02 -16.08
C GLN A 200 0.78 3.27 -16.29
N HIS A 201 1.54 3.67 -15.27
CA HIS A 201 2.47 4.79 -15.36
C HIS A 201 3.81 4.33 -15.91
N SER A 202 4.39 5.07 -16.85
CA SER A 202 5.75 4.83 -17.32
C SER A 202 6.77 5.54 -16.42
N PHE A 203 7.97 4.96 -16.28
CA PHE A 203 9.04 5.56 -15.47
C PHE A 203 9.50 6.93 -15.99
N ALA A 204 9.42 7.16 -17.28
CA ALA A 204 9.72 8.44 -17.91
C ALA A 204 8.99 8.53 -19.28
N PRO A 205 8.89 9.71 -19.88
CA PRO A 205 8.27 9.89 -21.21
C PRO A 205 8.86 8.94 -22.25
N ASN A 206 7.99 8.27 -23.01
CA ASN A 206 8.33 7.31 -24.07
C ASN A 206 9.02 6.01 -23.60
N VAL A 207 9.16 5.78 -22.30
CA VAL A 207 9.60 4.49 -21.75
C VAL A 207 8.41 3.53 -21.75
N LYS A 208 8.63 2.32 -22.25
CA LYS A 208 7.63 1.24 -22.25
C LYS A 208 7.29 0.81 -20.82
N LEU A 209 6.11 0.24 -20.62
CA LEU A 209 5.73 -0.36 -19.34
C LEU A 209 6.43 -1.71 -19.08
N VAL A 210 6.88 -2.38 -20.16
CA VAL A 210 7.52 -3.71 -20.11
C VAL A 210 8.74 -3.71 -21.02
N GLY A 211 9.79 -4.43 -20.65
CA GLY A 211 10.99 -4.59 -21.45
C GLY A 211 11.88 -3.35 -21.46
N PHE A 212 12.01 -2.67 -20.33
CA PHE A 212 12.81 -1.47 -20.19
C PHE A 212 13.89 -1.59 -19.12
N SER A 213 14.81 -0.62 -19.12
CA SER A 213 15.81 -0.45 -18.08
C SER A 213 16.09 1.03 -17.82
N ALA A 214 16.65 1.30 -16.66
CA ALA A 214 17.04 2.64 -16.22
C ALA A 214 18.42 2.62 -15.53
N LYS A 215 19.17 3.69 -15.70
CA LYS A 215 20.39 3.95 -14.93
C LYS A 215 20.30 5.34 -14.33
N TYR A 216 20.48 5.44 -13.02
CA TYR A 216 20.54 6.71 -12.29
C TYR A 216 21.96 6.95 -11.78
N GLU A 217 22.51 8.12 -12.06
CA GLU A 217 23.89 8.47 -11.76
C GLU A 217 23.99 9.84 -11.10
N THR A 218 24.85 9.96 -10.11
CA THR A 218 25.18 11.25 -9.49
C THR A 218 26.54 11.25 -8.86
N VAL A 219 27.04 12.46 -8.55
CA VAL A 219 28.14 12.69 -7.61
C VAL A 219 27.57 13.43 -6.41
N PHE A 220 27.59 12.78 -5.27
CA PHE A 220 27.24 13.37 -3.98
C PHE A 220 28.43 14.10 -3.37
N ARG A 221 28.24 15.35 -2.97
CA ARG A 221 29.23 16.25 -2.38
C ARG A 221 28.74 16.77 -1.04
N PRO A 222 29.06 16.09 0.08
CA PRO A 222 28.55 16.45 1.39
C PRO A 222 29.02 17.84 1.85
N LYS A 223 28.07 18.66 2.29
CA LYS A 223 28.34 20.00 2.87
C LYS A 223 28.95 19.91 4.27
N GLN A 224 28.80 18.77 4.93
CA GLN A 224 29.36 18.44 6.26
C GLN A 224 29.74 16.96 6.32
N THR A 225 30.68 16.64 7.24
CA THR A 225 30.98 15.23 7.54
C THR A 225 29.80 14.62 8.31
N ASP A 226 29.26 13.49 7.80
CA ASP A 226 28.03 12.92 8.34
C ASP A 226 27.93 11.41 8.08
N LYS A 227 27.14 10.72 8.90
CA LYS A 227 26.67 9.36 8.62
C LYS A 227 25.50 9.45 7.64
N VAL A 228 25.70 8.97 6.44
CA VAL A 228 24.72 9.06 5.34
C VAL A 228 24.13 7.71 5.04
N LEU A 229 22.82 7.70 4.80
CA LEU A 229 22.07 6.56 4.31
C LEU A 229 21.70 6.79 2.84
N LEU A 230 22.06 5.84 1.97
CA LEU A 230 21.50 5.67 0.64
C LEU A 230 20.46 4.55 0.75
N ASP A 231 19.20 4.93 0.69
CA ASP A 231 18.06 4.03 0.77
C ASP A 231 17.51 3.77 -0.63
N VAL A 232 17.48 2.51 -1.06
CA VAL A 232 17.02 2.08 -2.37
C VAL A 232 16.06 0.91 -2.20
N ALA A 233 14.87 0.99 -2.75
CA ALA A 233 13.94 -0.15 -2.77
C ALA A 233 13.28 -0.27 -4.13
N GLY A 234 13.05 -1.52 -4.57
CA GLY A 234 12.41 -1.76 -5.87
C GLY A 234 11.97 -3.20 -6.07
N CYS A 235 11.00 -3.36 -6.99
CA CYS A 235 10.57 -4.62 -7.55
C CYS A 235 11.15 -4.75 -8.96
N GLY A 236 11.89 -5.83 -9.20
CA GLY A 236 12.63 -6.04 -10.42
C GLY A 236 14.09 -6.41 -10.13
N HIS A 237 14.96 -6.17 -11.09
CA HIS A 237 16.40 -6.29 -10.85
C HIS A 237 17.00 -4.91 -10.63
N TYR A 238 17.72 -4.71 -9.53
CA TYR A 238 18.50 -3.51 -9.33
C TYR A 238 19.85 -3.80 -8.70
N GLU A 239 20.82 -2.97 -9.06
CA GLU A 239 22.18 -2.95 -8.51
C GLU A 239 22.49 -1.54 -8.03
N VAL A 240 23.17 -1.43 -6.89
CA VAL A 240 23.62 -0.16 -6.32
C VAL A 240 25.12 -0.14 -6.18
N TYR A 241 25.74 0.90 -6.72
CA TYR A 241 27.18 1.10 -6.68
C TYR A 241 27.52 2.40 -5.94
N LEU A 242 28.54 2.32 -5.09
CA LEU A 242 29.15 3.46 -4.42
C LEU A 242 30.64 3.48 -4.77
N ASN A 243 31.13 4.56 -5.41
CA ASN A 243 32.51 4.71 -5.90
C ASN A 243 32.98 3.54 -6.80
N GLY A 244 32.06 2.96 -7.58
CA GLY A 244 32.34 1.84 -8.47
C GLY A 244 32.28 0.45 -7.81
N GLU A 245 32.17 0.38 -6.48
CA GLU A 245 31.98 -0.86 -5.74
C GLU A 245 30.50 -1.21 -5.63
N LYS A 246 30.12 -2.43 -6.00
CA LYS A 246 28.74 -2.91 -5.84
C LYS A 246 28.41 -3.11 -4.35
N LYS A 247 27.41 -2.40 -3.84
CA LYS A 247 26.96 -2.45 -2.45
C LYS A 247 25.70 -3.26 -2.25
N ALA A 248 24.83 -3.36 -3.27
CA ALA A 248 23.63 -4.20 -3.23
C ALA A 248 23.29 -4.70 -4.63
N GLU A 249 22.64 -5.86 -4.67
CA GLU A 249 22.02 -6.44 -5.87
C GLU A 249 20.79 -7.26 -5.47
N HIS A 250 19.69 -7.01 -6.13
CA HIS A 250 18.46 -7.76 -5.96
C HIS A 250 17.84 -8.09 -7.31
N SER A 251 17.28 -9.28 -7.42
CA SER A 251 16.54 -9.73 -8.60
C SER A 251 15.33 -10.52 -8.14
N ILE A 252 14.25 -9.80 -7.83
CA ILE A 252 13.06 -10.39 -7.20
C ILE A 252 11.79 -9.67 -7.67
N TRP A 253 10.72 -10.42 -7.78
CA TRP A 253 9.40 -9.96 -8.20
C TRP A 253 8.62 -9.15 -7.13
N ARG A 254 9.23 -8.96 -5.96
CA ARG A 254 8.68 -8.18 -4.83
C ARG A 254 9.58 -6.99 -4.55
N THR A 255 9.00 -5.90 -4.02
CA THR A 255 9.79 -4.75 -3.54
C THR A 255 10.71 -5.19 -2.41
N THR A 256 12.00 -4.98 -2.62
CA THR A 256 13.07 -5.27 -1.64
C THR A 256 13.86 -4.00 -1.38
N GLU A 257 14.24 -3.77 -0.14
CA GLU A 257 14.96 -2.58 0.32
C GLU A 257 16.45 -2.89 0.54
N SER A 258 17.30 -1.94 0.17
CA SER A 258 18.73 -1.90 0.47
C SER A 258 19.08 -0.61 1.17
N ARG A 259 19.50 -0.70 2.41
CA ARG A 259 19.91 0.43 3.25
C ARG A 259 21.43 0.45 3.34
N ILE A 260 22.08 1.36 2.60
CA ILE A 260 23.54 1.45 2.48
C ILE A 260 24.01 2.64 3.29
N GLU A 261 24.58 2.37 4.46
CA GLU A 261 25.15 3.37 5.36
C GLU A 261 26.63 3.56 5.06
N PHE A 262 27.09 4.80 5.04
CA PHE A 262 28.50 5.14 4.91
C PHE A 262 28.84 6.47 5.58
N GLN A 263 30.11 6.62 5.99
CA GLN A 263 30.61 7.87 6.52
C GLN A 263 31.03 8.78 5.34
N ALA A 264 30.30 9.87 5.16
CA ALA A 264 30.62 10.86 4.16
C ALA A 264 31.40 12.01 4.78
N GLU A 265 32.54 12.33 4.19
CA GLU A 265 33.43 13.40 4.67
C GLU A 265 33.21 14.66 3.84
N LYS A 266 33.09 15.81 4.51
CA LYS A 266 32.98 17.12 3.85
C LYS A 266 34.13 17.34 2.83
N GLY A 267 33.74 17.72 1.62
CA GLY A 267 34.69 18.04 0.53
C GLY A 267 35.16 16.84 -0.28
N LYS A 268 34.78 15.62 0.10
CA LYS A 268 34.99 14.44 -0.74
C LYS A 268 33.80 14.25 -1.72
N GLU A 269 34.11 13.54 -2.81
CA GLU A 269 33.11 13.16 -3.81
C GLU A 269 32.78 11.67 -3.69
N TYR A 270 31.46 11.35 -3.78
CA TYR A 270 30.96 9.99 -3.76
C TYR A 270 30.15 9.75 -5.01
N LYS A 271 30.64 8.87 -5.90
CA LYS A 271 29.93 8.48 -7.12
C LYS A 271 28.91 7.43 -6.77
N ILE A 272 27.66 7.69 -7.11
CA ILE A 272 26.54 6.77 -6.88
C ILE A 272 25.94 6.41 -8.23
N GLU A 273 25.74 5.12 -8.45
CA GLU A 273 25.07 4.58 -9.63
C GLU A 273 24.06 3.54 -9.19
N ILE A 274 22.83 3.64 -9.71
CA ILE A 274 21.76 2.66 -9.52
C ILE A 274 21.35 2.18 -10.89
N ARG A 275 21.49 0.87 -11.14
CA ARG A 275 21.01 0.20 -12.36
C ARG A 275 19.72 -0.51 -12.04
N TYR A 276 18.77 -0.44 -12.96
CA TYR A 276 17.45 -1.08 -12.81
C TYR A 276 16.99 -1.68 -14.12
N HIS A 277 16.42 -2.87 -14.08
CA HIS A 277 15.59 -3.36 -15.17
C HIS A 277 14.34 -4.08 -14.66
N GLU A 278 13.27 -3.93 -15.37
CA GLU A 278 11.99 -4.54 -15.09
C GLU A 278 12.09 -6.08 -15.19
N MET A 279 11.28 -6.77 -14.39
CA MET A 279 11.12 -8.22 -14.41
C MET A 279 9.86 -8.61 -15.19
N PRO A 280 9.92 -9.60 -16.12
CA PRO A 280 8.75 -10.00 -16.88
C PRO A 280 7.56 -10.42 -16.01
N ASN A 281 6.35 -10.01 -16.43
CA ASN A 281 5.07 -10.35 -15.81
C ASN A 281 4.82 -9.75 -14.41
N TYR A 282 5.65 -8.80 -13.97
CA TYR A 282 5.46 -8.10 -12.70
C TYR A 282 5.45 -6.60 -12.91
N ASN A 283 4.80 -5.89 -11.98
CA ASN A 283 4.91 -4.43 -11.96
C ASN A 283 6.32 -4.04 -11.56
N ALA A 284 6.84 -3.03 -12.24
CA ALA A 284 8.12 -2.44 -11.93
C ALA A 284 7.92 -1.31 -10.91
N ASP A 285 8.79 -1.22 -9.93
CA ASP A 285 8.91 -0.04 -9.08
C ASP A 285 10.37 0.19 -8.68
N ILE A 286 10.75 1.44 -8.48
CA ILE A 286 11.97 1.82 -7.81
C ILE A 286 11.77 3.13 -7.06
N LYS A 287 12.20 3.16 -5.81
CA LYS A 287 12.32 4.36 -4.99
C LYS A 287 13.74 4.46 -4.45
N PHE A 288 14.29 5.66 -4.38
CA PHE A 288 15.53 5.89 -3.68
C PHE A 288 15.68 7.32 -3.18
N ASN A 289 16.41 7.45 -2.09
CA ASN A 289 16.80 8.70 -1.48
C ASN A 289 18.20 8.57 -0.87
N ILE A 290 18.87 9.69 -0.70
CA ILE A 290 20.13 9.78 0.03
C ILE A 290 20.02 10.90 1.05
N GLY A 291 20.47 10.68 2.29
CA GLY A 291 20.32 11.68 3.32
C GLY A 291 20.83 11.25 4.69
N HIS A 292 20.46 12.03 5.69
CA HIS A 292 20.64 11.71 7.10
C HIS A 292 19.34 11.31 7.75
N GLU A 293 19.36 10.22 8.49
CA GLU A 293 18.17 9.69 9.17
C GLU A 293 18.07 10.29 10.58
N ASN A 294 16.92 10.84 10.88
CA ASN A 294 16.62 11.43 12.19
C ASN A 294 15.29 10.87 12.75
N PRO A 295 15.14 10.80 14.06
CA PRO A 295 13.85 10.58 14.67
C PRO A 295 12.82 11.63 14.19
N ILE A 296 11.57 11.22 14.06
CA ILE A 296 10.49 12.11 13.65
C ILE A 296 10.32 13.25 14.67
N ASP A 297 10.37 14.49 14.19
CA ASP A 297 10.09 15.70 14.99
C ASP A 297 8.60 16.08 14.88
N TYR A 298 7.78 15.58 15.79
CA TYR A 298 6.36 15.95 15.86
C TYR A 298 6.16 17.44 16.11
N GLN A 299 7.09 18.14 16.78
CA GLN A 299 6.98 19.58 17.05
C GLN A 299 7.10 20.40 15.77
N ALA A 300 7.93 19.98 14.83
CA ALA A 300 8.00 20.61 13.51
C ALA A 300 6.68 20.48 12.75
N SER A 301 6.05 19.30 12.81
CA SER A 301 4.71 19.07 12.26
C SER A 301 3.65 19.94 12.93
N LEU A 302 3.64 20.03 14.26
CA LEU A 302 2.70 20.85 15.01
C LEU A 302 2.81 22.34 14.69
N LYS A 303 4.02 22.86 14.42
CA LYS A 303 4.23 24.25 13.97
C LYS A 303 3.53 24.55 12.65
N GLN A 304 3.51 23.59 11.71
CA GLN A 304 2.80 23.72 10.43
C GLN A 304 1.28 23.75 10.63
N LEU A 305 0.79 23.13 11.70
CA LEU A 305 -0.64 23.01 12.05
C LEU A 305 -1.15 24.14 12.95
N LYS A 306 -0.36 25.17 13.23
CA LYS A 306 -0.73 26.24 14.18
C LYS A 306 -2.08 26.90 13.88
N ASP A 307 -2.40 27.10 12.59
CA ASP A 307 -3.64 27.75 12.13
C ASP A 307 -4.80 26.76 11.90
N CYS A 308 -4.61 25.46 12.15
CA CYS A 308 -5.63 24.43 11.99
C CYS A 308 -6.14 24.00 13.37
N GLU A 309 -7.41 24.25 13.65
CA GLU A 309 -8.08 23.76 14.87
C GLU A 309 -8.38 22.25 14.73
N THR A 310 -8.85 21.85 13.56
CA THR A 310 -9.21 20.47 13.24
C THR A 310 -8.15 19.83 12.33
N VAL A 311 -7.75 18.64 12.70
CA VAL A 311 -6.80 17.79 11.95
C VAL A 311 -7.46 16.45 11.62
N VAL A 312 -7.57 16.16 10.35
CA VAL A 312 -7.95 14.82 9.87
C VAL A 312 -6.66 14.08 9.58
N PHE A 313 -6.36 13.07 10.39
CA PHE A 313 -5.22 12.18 10.20
C PHE A 313 -5.69 10.92 9.47
N VAL A 314 -5.14 10.67 8.30
CA VAL A 314 -5.42 9.48 7.48
C VAL A 314 -4.25 8.51 7.59
N GLY A 315 -4.46 7.45 8.34
CA GLY A 315 -3.42 6.49 8.68
C GLY A 315 -3.96 5.06 8.71
N GLY A 316 -3.43 4.25 9.61
CA GLY A 316 -3.70 2.82 9.68
C GLY A 316 -2.53 2.02 9.14
N ILE A 317 -2.80 1.05 8.30
CA ILE A 317 -1.79 0.23 7.63
C ILE A 317 -2.03 0.25 6.11
N SER A 318 -1.38 -0.63 5.38
CA SER A 318 -1.56 -0.70 3.93
C SER A 318 -1.41 -2.14 3.42
N PRO A 319 -1.95 -2.46 2.23
CA PRO A 319 -1.75 -3.76 1.59
C PRO A 319 -0.27 -4.11 1.38
N GLN A 320 0.60 -3.11 1.28
CA GLN A 320 2.04 -3.30 1.16
C GLN A 320 2.70 -3.76 2.47
N LEU A 321 2.00 -3.68 3.61
CA LEU A 321 2.46 -4.16 4.92
C LEU A 321 1.81 -5.49 5.30
N GLU A 322 0.52 -5.68 5.00
CA GLU A 322 -0.24 -6.87 5.36
C GLU A 322 -0.60 -7.74 4.14
N GLY A 323 0.28 -7.80 3.15
CA GLY A 323 0.16 -8.69 2.00
C GLY A 323 0.64 -10.10 2.29
N GLU A 324 0.28 -11.04 1.41
CA GLU A 324 0.64 -12.45 1.55
C GLU A 324 2.14 -12.68 1.25
N GLU A 325 2.81 -13.46 2.11
CA GLU A 325 4.20 -13.91 1.94
C GLU A 325 5.20 -12.82 1.49
N MET A 326 5.14 -11.66 2.13
CA MET A 326 6.00 -10.53 1.79
C MET A 326 7.35 -10.60 2.53
N PRO A 327 8.47 -10.17 1.93
CA PRO A 327 9.77 -10.11 2.60
C PRO A 327 9.86 -8.87 3.52
N ILE A 328 8.90 -8.72 4.42
CA ILE A 328 8.81 -7.61 5.38
C ILE A 328 9.22 -8.14 6.76
N GLU A 329 10.17 -7.46 7.40
CA GLU A 329 10.55 -7.67 8.78
C GLU A 329 10.79 -6.30 9.44
N ILE A 330 9.69 -5.71 9.91
CA ILE A 330 9.65 -4.40 10.57
C ILE A 330 8.77 -4.47 11.81
N SER A 331 8.87 -3.48 12.69
CA SER A 331 8.09 -3.45 13.93
C SER A 331 6.58 -3.64 13.66
N GLY A 332 6.00 -4.69 14.23
CA GLY A 332 4.59 -5.04 14.09
C GLY A 332 4.26 -5.95 12.89
N PHE A 333 5.23 -6.28 12.02
CA PHE A 333 5.02 -7.07 10.80
C PHE A 333 6.17 -8.03 10.54
N LYS A 334 5.85 -9.24 10.09
CA LYS A 334 6.82 -10.24 9.66
C LYS A 334 6.24 -11.11 8.55
N GLY A 335 6.88 -11.15 7.40
CA GLY A 335 6.46 -11.97 6.26
C GLY A 335 5.12 -11.56 5.63
N GLY A 336 4.64 -10.34 5.90
CA GLY A 336 3.30 -9.87 5.53
C GLY A 336 2.24 -10.11 6.62
N ASP A 337 2.56 -10.92 7.65
CA ASP A 337 1.70 -11.11 8.82
C ASP A 337 1.94 -10.05 9.88
N ARG A 338 0.92 -9.77 10.67
CA ARG A 338 1.02 -8.89 11.83
C ARG A 338 1.52 -9.66 13.04
N THR A 339 2.54 -9.11 13.75
CA THR A 339 3.04 -9.68 15.01
C THR A 339 2.32 -9.11 16.24
N ASN A 340 1.56 -8.02 16.06
CA ASN A 340 0.61 -7.47 17.02
C ASN A 340 -0.53 -6.77 16.24
N ILE A 341 -1.63 -6.44 16.92
CA ILE A 341 -2.80 -5.82 16.29
C ILE A 341 -2.94 -4.31 16.56
N GLU A 342 -1.99 -3.72 17.25
CA GLU A 342 -1.97 -2.29 17.57
C GLU A 342 -1.76 -1.42 16.31
N LEU A 343 -2.21 -0.17 16.40
CA LEU A 343 -1.81 0.86 15.44
C LEU A 343 -0.28 1.06 15.54
N PRO A 344 0.46 1.19 14.42
CA PRO A 344 1.90 1.45 14.46
C PRO A 344 2.26 2.61 15.40
N LYS A 345 3.29 2.38 16.24
CA LYS A 345 3.65 3.28 17.34
C LYS A 345 3.89 4.72 16.90
N VAL A 346 4.49 4.91 15.73
CA VAL A 346 4.76 6.25 15.16
C VAL A 346 3.47 7.04 14.96
N GLN A 347 2.41 6.42 14.45
CA GLN A 347 1.12 7.05 14.23
C GLN A 347 0.40 7.30 15.55
N ARG A 348 0.42 6.33 16.47
CA ARG A 348 -0.13 6.46 17.83
C ARG A 348 0.47 7.64 18.56
N ASN A 349 1.80 7.78 18.54
CA ASN A 349 2.50 8.90 19.16
C ASN A 349 2.13 10.22 18.52
N PHE A 350 1.94 10.26 17.21
CA PHE A 350 1.55 11.50 16.52
C PHE A 350 0.12 11.90 16.84
N LEU A 351 -0.84 10.97 16.84
CA LEU A 351 -2.22 11.25 17.26
C LEU A 351 -2.29 11.79 18.69
N LYS A 352 -1.50 11.19 19.60
CA LYS A 352 -1.36 11.68 20.97
C LYS A 352 -0.81 13.12 21.01
N ALA A 353 0.27 13.40 20.26
CA ALA A 353 0.87 14.73 20.20
C ALA A 353 -0.11 15.80 19.63
N LEU A 354 -0.92 15.44 18.64
CA LEU A 354 -1.98 16.31 18.12
C LEU A 354 -3.01 16.64 19.20
N LYS A 355 -3.45 15.64 19.96
CA LYS A 355 -4.43 15.83 21.05
C LYS A 355 -3.85 16.69 22.18
N GLU A 356 -2.62 16.44 22.61
CA GLU A 356 -1.90 17.21 23.62
C GLU A 356 -1.67 18.66 23.18
N ALA A 357 -1.53 18.92 21.88
CA ALA A 357 -1.49 20.25 21.30
C ALA A 357 -2.86 20.93 21.17
N GLY A 358 -3.92 20.35 21.75
CA GLY A 358 -5.27 20.91 21.77
C GLY A 358 -6.01 20.85 20.44
N LYS A 359 -5.60 20.00 19.50
CA LYS A 359 -6.30 19.84 18.21
C LYS A 359 -7.55 18.98 18.36
N LYS A 360 -8.58 19.29 17.57
CA LYS A 360 -9.69 18.37 17.28
C LYS A 360 -9.18 17.35 16.28
N VAL A 361 -9.12 16.07 16.69
CA VAL A 361 -8.50 15.02 15.91
C VAL A 361 -9.56 14.08 15.34
N VAL A 362 -9.63 13.99 14.03
CA VAL A 362 -10.42 12.99 13.29
C VAL A 362 -9.45 11.97 12.72
N PHE A 363 -9.59 10.72 13.09
CA PHE A 363 -8.77 9.64 12.57
C PHE A 363 -9.55 8.84 11.52
N VAL A 364 -9.04 8.80 10.29
CA VAL A 364 -9.51 7.92 9.21
C VAL A 364 -8.58 6.72 9.18
N ASN A 365 -9.05 5.58 9.69
CA ASN A 365 -8.28 4.35 9.76
C ASN A 365 -8.46 3.54 8.48
N CYS A 366 -7.36 3.31 7.76
CA CYS A 366 -7.29 2.45 6.58
C CYS A 366 -6.61 1.14 6.97
N SER A 367 -7.32 0.03 6.86
CA SER A 367 -6.79 -1.31 7.17
C SER A 367 -7.69 -2.39 6.58
N GLY A 368 -7.13 -3.51 6.15
CA GLY A 368 -7.90 -4.69 5.74
C GLY A 368 -8.31 -5.56 6.92
N SER A 369 -7.65 -5.41 8.07
CA SER A 369 -7.87 -6.17 9.30
C SER A 369 -8.26 -5.27 10.47
N ALA A 370 -8.73 -5.87 11.58
CA ALA A 370 -9.00 -5.16 12.82
C ALA A 370 -7.71 -4.58 13.42
N ILE A 371 -7.77 -3.35 13.91
CA ILE A 371 -6.71 -2.67 14.64
C ILE A 371 -7.18 -2.36 16.06
N ALA A 372 -6.34 -2.67 17.06
CA ALA A 372 -6.59 -2.31 18.44
C ALA A 372 -6.35 -0.80 18.63
N LEU A 373 -7.45 -0.06 18.81
CA LEU A 373 -7.49 1.40 18.83
C LEU A 373 -7.79 1.97 20.21
N THR A 374 -7.57 1.23 21.30
CA THR A 374 -7.93 1.71 22.65
C THR A 374 -7.32 3.08 22.99
N PRO A 375 -6.01 3.35 22.80
CA PRO A 375 -5.46 4.68 23.06
C PRO A 375 -5.99 5.74 22.08
N GLU A 376 -6.35 5.34 20.88
CA GLU A 376 -6.86 6.24 19.85
C GLU A 376 -8.29 6.70 20.17
N THR A 377 -9.07 5.91 20.93
CA THR A 377 -10.37 6.38 21.43
C THR A 377 -10.25 7.58 22.36
N GLU A 378 -9.14 7.75 23.05
CA GLU A 378 -8.86 8.92 23.91
C GLU A 378 -8.22 10.07 23.12
N SER A 379 -7.31 9.75 22.22
CA SER A 379 -6.54 10.75 21.46
C SER A 379 -7.34 11.36 20.30
N CYS A 380 -8.41 10.71 19.85
CA CYS A 380 -9.22 11.18 18.72
C CYS A 380 -10.63 11.58 19.16
N ASP A 381 -11.17 12.62 18.53
CA ASP A 381 -12.56 13.06 18.72
C ASP A 381 -13.51 12.26 17.81
N ALA A 382 -13.06 11.88 16.61
CA ALA A 382 -13.78 10.92 15.76
C ALA A 382 -12.83 9.86 15.18
N ILE A 383 -13.37 8.66 14.93
CA ILE A 383 -12.68 7.54 14.29
C ILE A 383 -13.59 6.96 13.21
N LEU A 384 -13.16 7.03 11.97
CA LEU A 384 -13.81 6.46 10.81
C LEU A 384 -12.99 5.28 10.30
N GLN A 385 -13.55 4.08 10.30
CA GLN A 385 -12.96 2.90 9.63
C GLN A 385 -13.31 2.96 8.15
N ALA A 386 -12.31 3.18 7.31
CA ALA A 386 -12.46 3.36 5.87
C ALA A 386 -12.07 2.10 5.06
N TRP A 387 -11.41 1.12 5.70
CA TRP A 387 -10.90 -0.10 5.05
C TRP A 387 -9.88 0.22 3.95
N TYR A 388 -9.88 -0.54 2.86
CA TYR A 388 -9.25 -0.24 1.58
C TYR A 388 -10.37 0.00 0.57
N PRO A 389 -10.82 1.26 0.41
CA PRO A 389 -12.15 1.56 -0.11
C PRO A 389 -12.30 1.55 -1.64
N GLY A 390 -11.25 1.13 -2.38
CA GLY A 390 -11.28 1.03 -3.83
C GLY A 390 -11.13 2.37 -4.57
N GLN A 391 -11.28 2.30 -5.89
CA GLN A 391 -10.99 3.43 -6.80
C GLN A 391 -11.81 4.71 -6.55
N GLU A 392 -12.99 4.60 -5.95
CA GLU A 392 -13.86 5.75 -5.61
C GLU A 392 -13.85 6.06 -4.10
N GLY A 393 -12.96 5.41 -3.34
CA GLY A 393 -12.95 5.50 -1.89
C GLY A 393 -12.69 6.88 -1.33
N GLY A 394 -11.87 7.69 -2.00
CA GLY A 394 -11.62 9.08 -1.57
C GLY A 394 -12.88 9.94 -1.65
N GLU A 395 -13.71 9.73 -2.66
CA GLU A 395 -15.03 10.38 -2.77
C GLU A 395 -15.96 9.91 -1.64
N ALA A 396 -15.97 8.61 -1.31
CA ALA A 396 -16.79 8.07 -0.24
C ALA A 396 -16.38 8.63 1.13
N VAL A 397 -15.08 8.61 1.46
CA VAL A 397 -14.54 9.19 2.70
C VAL A 397 -14.89 10.67 2.81
N ALA A 398 -14.69 11.44 1.75
CA ALA A 398 -15.00 12.85 1.75
C ALA A 398 -16.50 13.13 1.99
N ARG A 399 -17.40 12.35 1.38
CA ARG A 399 -18.86 12.47 1.63
C ARG A 399 -19.22 12.25 3.09
N VAL A 400 -18.61 11.28 3.73
CA VAL A 400 -18.83 11.02 5.16
C VAL A 400 -18.28 12.19 6.00
N LEU A 401 -17.02 12.60 5.76
CA LEU A 401 -16.39 13.67 6.53
C LEU A 401 -17.17 14.99 6.47
N PHE A 402 -17.79 15.30 5.34
CA PHE A 402 -18.56 16.55 5.16
C PHE A 402 -20.07 16.41 5.33
N GLY A 403 -20.57 15.25 5.79
CA GLY A 403 -21.98 15.02 6.06
C GLY A 403 -22.87 14.90 4.81
N GLU A 404 -22.28 14.61 3.65
CA GLU A 404 -23.01 14.35 2.41
C GLU A 404 -23.54 12.90 2.36
N TYR A 405 -23.03 12.05 3.23
CA TYR A 405 -23.48 10.68 3.44
C TYR A 405 -23.39 10.32 4.93
N ASN A 406 -24.46 9.71 5.46
CA ASN A 406 -24.46 9.20 6.82
C ASN A 406 -23.87 7.79 6.87
N PRO A 407 -22.71 7.56 7.51
CA PRO A 407 -22.07 6.25 7.51
C PRO A 407 -22.93 5.20 8.21
N ALA A 408 -23.31 4.17 7.47
CA ALA A 408 -24.19 3.10 7.94
C ALA A 408 -23.50 1.72 7.94
N GLY A 409 -22.21 1.68 7.63
CA GLY A 409 -21.41 0.47 7.63
C GLY A 409 -21.38 -0.20 9.01
N LYS A 410 -21.34 -1.54 9.02
CA LYS A 410 -21.24 -2.37 10.20
C LYS A 410 -19.90 -3.10 10.19
N LEU A 411 -19.33 -3.36 11.38
CA LEU A 411 -18.10 -4.12 11.47
C LEU A 411 -18.33 -5.59 11.12
N PRO A 412 -17.65 -6.14 10.10
CA PRO A 412 -17.73 -7.55 9.75
C PRO A 412 -16.85 -8.44 10.64
N ILE A 413 -16.11 -7.85 11.58
CA ILE A 413 -15.19 -8.50 12.51
C ILE A 413 -15.22 -7.78 13.85
N THR A 414 -14.82 -8.48 14.91
CA THR A 414 -14.67 -7.92 16.25
C THR A 414 -13.33 -7.16 16.36
N PHE A 415 -13.33 -5.94 16.89
CA PHE A 415 -12.13 -5.20 17.21
C PHE A 415 -11.76 -5.40 18.68
N TYR A 416 -10.58 -5.94 18.93
CA TYR A 416 -10.03 -6.15 20.26
C TYR A 416 -9.44 -4.87 20.84
N LYS A 417 -9.32 -4.80 22.16
CA LYS A 417 -8.70 -3.66 22.86
C LYS A 417 -7.19 -3.62 22.69
N ASN A 418 -6.54 -4.77 22.66
CA ASN A 418 -5.10 -4.95 22.52
C ASN A 418 -4.77 -6.39 22.12
N SER A 419 -3.51 -6.67 21.80
CA SER A 419 -3.02 -8.01 21.45
C SER A 419 -3.11 -9.00 22.61
N GLU A 420 -3.10 -8.55 23.88
CA GLU A 420 -3.17 -9.41 25.05
C GLU A 420 -4.54 -10.11 25.20
N GLN A 421 -5.58 -9.55 24.57
CA GLN A 421 -6.91 -10.19 24.51
C GLN A 421 -6.97 -11.38 23.55
N LEU A 422 -5.98 -11.53 22.66
CA LEU A 422 -5.94 -12.66 21.73
C LEU A 422 -5.55 -13.93 22.48
N PRO A 423 -6.26 -15.05 22.33
CA PRO A 423 -5.81 -16.33 22.85
C PRO A 423 -4.53 -16.79 22.15
N ASP A 424 -3.82 -17.74 22.74
CA ASP A 424 -2.62 -18.32 22.17
C ASP A 424 -2.89 -18.75 20.70
N PHE A 425 -1.93 -18.46 19.81
CA PHE A 425 -2.08 -18.77 18.38
C PHE A 425 -2.34 -20.26 18.10
N LYS A 426 -1.83 -21.16 18.97
CA LYS A 426 -2.03 -22.60 18.86
C LYS A 426 -3.33 -23.09 19.48
N ASP A 427 -4.08 -22.22 20.17
CA ASP A 427 -5.39 -22.58 20.72
C ASP A 427 -6.48 -22.47 19.66
N TYR A 428 -6.93 -23.58 19.15
CA TYR A 428 -7.99 -23.69 18.15
C TYR A 428 -9.39 -23.93 18.75
N SER A 429 -9.54 -23.80 20.06
CA SER A 429 -10.81 -24.04 20.75
C SER A 429 -11.90 -23.01 20.44
N MET A 430 -11.55 -21.88 19.81
CA MET A 430 -12.41 -20.72 19.56
C MET A 430 -12.93 -20.02 20.82
N LYS A 431 -12.66 -20.52 22.01
CA LYS A 431 -13.07 -19.89 23.26
C LYS A 431 -12.46 -18.48 23.39
N GLY A 432 -13.30 -17.50 23.71
CA GLY A 432 -12.85 -16.10 23.85
C GLY A 432 -12.53 -15.40 22.52
N ARG A 433 -12.83 -16.03 21.37
CA ARG A 433 -12.59 -15.43 20.04
C ARG A 433 -13.90 -14.92 19.44
N THR A 434 -13.79 -13.86 18.64
CA THR A 434 -14.83 -13.29 17.78
C THR A 434 -16.13 -12.87 18.49
N TYR A 435 -17.11 -12.38 17.76
CA TYR A 435 -18.41 -11.96 18.27
C TYR A 435 -19.18 -13.07 19.03
N ARG A 436 -18.85 -14.34 18.79
CA ARG A 436 -19.55 -15.47 19.41
C ARG A 436 -19.18 -15.72 20.86
N TYR A 437 -17.91 -15.45 21.21
CA TYR A 437 -17.35 -15.90 22.48
C TYR A 437 -16.61 -14.81 23.25
N MET A 438 -16.48 -13.60 22.67
CA MET A 438 -15.85 -12.46 23.29
C MET A 438 -16.91 -11.45 23.75
N ASN A 439 -16.88 -11.10 25.06
CA ASN A 439 -17.84 -10.17 25.66
C ASN A 439 -17.25 -8.77 25.95
N ASP A 440 -15.95 -8.58 25.78
CA ASP A 440 -15.22 -7.35 26.12
C ASP A 440 -14.47 -6.77 24.92
N ALA A 441 -15.14 -6.64 23.79
CA ALA A 441 -14.59 -6.04 22.59
C ALA A 441 -14.42 -4.52 22.74
N LEU A 442 -13.42 -3.95 22.06
CA LEU A 442 -13.33 -2.49 21.89
C LEU A 442 -14.50 -1.97 21.04
N PHE A 443 -14.69 -2.58 19.87
CA PHE A 443 -15.84 -2.37 19.02
C PHE A 443 -16.39 -3.74 18.62
N PRO A 444 -17.66 -4.05 18.95
CA PRO A 444 -18.24 -5.35 18.64
C PRO A 444 -18.53 -5.51 17.14
N PHE A 445 -18.64 -6.78 16.72
CA PHE A 445 -19.20 -7.14 15.42
C PHE A 445 -20.63 -6.56 15.29
N GLY A 446 -21.00 -6.06 14.07
CA GLY A 446 -22.33 -5.53 13.77
C GLY A 446 -22.59 -4.16 14.30
#